data_6b933ba33ac30164ca5fc300d694b2d9
#
_entry.id   6b933ba33ac30164ca5fc300d694b2d9
#
_cell.length_a   1.000
_cell.length_b   1.000
_cell.length_c   1.000
_cell.angle_alpha   90.00
_cell.angle_beta   90.00
_cell.angle_gamma   90.00
#
_symmetry.space_group_name_H-M   'P 1'
#
loop_
_entity.id
_entity.type
_entity.pdbx_description
1 polymer ?
#
loop_
_entity_poly.entity_id
_entity_poly.type
_entity_poly.pdbx_seq_one_letter_code
_entity_poly.pdbx_strand_id
1 'polypeptide(L)'
;MNNRRTKRLTILAMMIALDVVLSPLFRIEGMAPMSSVLNVTAAVLMGPIYATVMALVTAVLRMMLLGIPPLALTGALFGALLAGLGYRYGGHIGWAIAGEILGTGLIGSLLSYPIMIWFTGSANGLFWFVYTPRFFGGAISGSLIAWLFLFKLKETTIFKRVQADFYK
;
A
#
# COMPACT_ATOMS: atom_id res chain seq x y z
N MET A 1 -10.67 -28.16 -8.40
CA MET A 1 -9.94 -26.91 -8.06
C MET A 1 -10.65 -26.20 -6.91
N ASN A 2 -9.92 -25.76 -5.90
CA ASN A 2 -10.54 -25.20 -4.70
C ASN A 2 -11.08 -23.77 -5.01
N ASN A 3 -12.39 -23.67 -5.15
CA ASN A 3 -13.11 -22.44 -5.57
C ASN A 3 -12.69 -21.19 -4.74
N ARG A 4 -12.37 -21.38 -3.46
CA ARG A 4 -11.88 -20.29 -2.59
C ARG A 4 -10.51 -19.73 -3.00
N ARG A 5 -9.56 -20.60 -3.41
CA ARG A 5 -8.22 -20.17 -3.83
C ARG A 5 -8.29 -19.33 -5.09
N THR A 6 -9.05 -19.79 -6.07
CA THR A 6 -9.27 -19.04 -7.32
C THR A 6 -9.88 -17.67 -7.03
N LYS A 7 -10.90 -17.60 -6.18
CA LYS A 7 -11.55 -16.35 -5.79
C LYS A 7 -10.59 -15.36 -5.12
N ARG A 8 -9.76 -15.83 -4.18
CA ARG A 8 -8.72 -14.99 -3.54
C ARG A 8 -7.72 -14.44 -4.55
N LEU A 9 -7.25 -15.26 -5.49
CA LEU A 9 -6.33 -14.84 -6.54
C LEU A 9 -6.96 -13.83 -7.50
N THR A 10 -8.22 -14.02 -7.86
CA THR A 10 -8.96 -13.07 -8.72
C THR A 10 -9.08 -11.70 -8.03
N ILE A 11 -9.46 -11.68 -6.75
CA ILE A 11 -9.58 -10.44 -5.98
C ILE A 11 -8.22 -9.75 -5.85
N LEU A 12 -7.17 -10.51 -5.56
CA LEU A 12 -5.80 -10.00 -5.50
C LEU A 12 -5.38 -9.36 -6.84
N ALA A 13 -5.63 -10.06 -7.95
CA ALA A 13 -5.32 -9.54 -9.29
C ALA A 13 -6.09 -8.26 -9.63
N MET A 14 -7.36 -8.17 -9.26
CA MET A 14 -8.16 -6.95 -9.42
C MET A 14 -7.60 -5.78 -8.59
N MET A 15 -7.20 -6.03 -7.35
CA MET A 15 -6.60 -5.00 -6.49
C MET A 15 -5.25 -4.53 -7.03
N ILE A 16 -4.41 -5.44 -7.56
CA ILE A 16 -3.16 -5.09 -8.24
C ILE A 16 -3.45 -4.20 -9.45
N ALA A 17 -4.41 -4.58 -10.30
CA ALA A 17 -4.75 -3.81 -11.49
C ALA A 17 -5.25 -2.39 -11.13
N LEU A 18 -6.10 -2.28 -10.11
CA LEU A 18 -6.57 -1.00 -9.59
C LEU A 18 -5.41 -0.13 -9.09
N ASP A 19 -4.47 -0.70 -8.33
CA ASP A 19 -3.34 0.08 -7.81
C ASP A 19 -2.36 0.50 -8.92
N VAL A 20 -2.08 -0.36 -9.88
CA VAL A 20 -1.24 -0.02 -11.03
C VAL A 20 -1.80 1.17 -11.83
N VAL A 21 -3.13 1.24 -11.97
CA VAL A 21 -3.81 2.30 -12.75
C VAL A 21 -4.03 3.56 -11.91
N LEU A 22 -4.60 3.43 -10.71
CA LEU A 22 -5.05 4.59 -9.93
C LEU A 22 -3.90 5.35 -9.26
N SER A 23 -2.85 4.65 -8.83
CA SER A 23 -1.75 5.32 -8.12
C SER A 23 -0.97 6.33 -8.98
N PRO A 24 -0.68 6.09 -10.28
CA PRO A 24 -0.09 7.08 -11.15
C PRO A 24 -1.05 8.21 -11.54
N LEU A 25 -2.33 7.88 -11.78
CA LEU A 25 -3.35 8.86 -12.20
C LEU A 25 -3.58 9.97 -11.17
N PHE A 26 -3.56 9.61 -9.90
CA PHE A 26 -3.78 10.54 -8.78
C PHE A 26 -2.49 10.89 -8.06
N ARG A 27 -1.37 10.85 -8.76
CA ARG A 27 -0.08 11.23 -8.22
C ARG A 27 0.05 12.74 -8.12
N ILE A 28 0.38 13.22 -6.92
CA ILE A 28 0.77 14.60 -6.66
C ILE A 28 2.29 14.60 -6.54
N GLU A 29 2.98 15.65 -6.99
CA GLU A 29 4.44 15.72 -7.05
C GLU A 29 5.17 15.00 -5.89
N GLY A 30 5.76 13.83 -6.22
CA GLY A 30 6.48 12.99 -5.25
C GLY A 30 5.62 12.25 -4.22
N MET A 31 4.29 12.41 -4.24
CA MET A 31 3.35 11.71 -3.36
C MET A 31 2.44 10.79 -4.18
N ALA A 32 2.10 9.62 -3.64
CA ALA A 32 1.16 8.66 -4.24
C ALA A 32 0.04 8.31 -3.26
N PRO A 33 -0.90 9.23 -2.97
CA PRO A 33 -1.96 9.00 -1.98
C PRO A 33 -2.79 7.75 -2.28
N MET A 34 -3.09 7.49 -3.56
CA MET A 34 -3.90 6.33 -3.95
C MET A 34 -3.23 4.99 -3.64
N SER A 35 -1.89 4.91 -3.67
CA SER A 35 -1.19 3.70 -3.23
C SER A 35 -1.48 3.40 -1.75
N SER A 36 -1.47 4.42 -0.88
CA SER A 36 -1.84 4.25 0.53
C SER A 36 -3.33 3.93 0.73
N VAL A 37 -4.23 4.50 -0.10
CA VAL A 37 -5.66 4.11 -0.10
C VAL A 37 -5.79 2.62 -0.36
N LEU A 38 -5.10 2.11 -1.37
CA LEU A 38 -5.21 0.70 -1.75
C LEU A 38 -4.48 -0.22 -0.78
N ASN A 39 -3.34 0.20 -0.21
CA ASN A 39 -2.67 -0.54 0.84
C ASN A 39 -3.57 -0.75 2.07
N VAL A 40 -4.17 0.33 2.61
CA VAL A 40 -5.09 0.24 3.75
C VAL A 40 -6.32 -0.59 3.40
N THR A 41 -6.89 -0.40 2.21
CA THR A 41 -8.06 -1.16 1.76
C THR A 41 -7.74 -2.65 1.63
N ALA A 42 -6.63 -3.00 0.99
CA ALA A 42 -6.15 -4.37 0.86
C ALA A 42 -5.83 -5.00 2.22
N ALA A 43 -5.20 -4.24 3.12
CA ALA A 43 -4.89 -4.67 4.47
C ALA A 43 -6.16 -5.08 5.25
N VAL A 44 -7.20 -4.24 5.19
CA VAL A 44 -8.48 -4.51 5.85
C VAL A 44 -9.23 -5.66 5.17
N LEU A 45 -9.21 -5.74 3.83
CA LEU A 45 -9.97 -6.72 3.06
C LEU A 45 -9.31 -8.10 3.03
N MET A 46 -8.01 -8.15 2.78
CA MET A 46 -7.26 -9.37 2.44
C MET A 46 -6.24 -9.79 3.51
N GLY A 47 -5.97 -8.93 4.49
CA GLY A 47 -4.98 -9.18 5.54
C GLY A 47 -3.53 -8.94 5.10
N PRO A 48 -2.55 -9.11 6.03
CA PRO A 48 -1.18 -8.65 5.84
C PRO A 48 -0.46 -9.32 4.66
N ILE A 49 -0.57 -10.64 4.51
CA ILE A 49 0.16 -11.37 3.48
C ILE A 49 -0.28 -10.95 2.08
N TYR A 50 -1.59 -10.96 1.82
CA TYR A 50 -2.11 -10.61 0.50
C TYR A 50 -1.93 -9.13 0.18
N ALA A 51 -2.07 -8.23 1.16
CA ALA A 51 -1.79 -6.81 0.98
C ALA A 51 -0.32 -6.56 0.63
N THR A 52 0.60 -7.26 1.30
CA THR A 52 2.04 -7.16 1.00
C THR A 52 2.37 -7.70 -0.39
N VAL A 53 1.79 -8.84 -0.78
CA VAL A 53 1.96 -9.40 -2.14
C VAL A 53 1.40 -8.44 -3.19
N MET A 54 0.22 -7.86 -2.95
CA MET A 54 -0.36 -6.83 -3.82
C MET A 54 0.61 -5.67 -3.99
N ALA A 55 1.09 -5.09 -2.90
CA ALA A 55 2.01 -3.94 -2.93
C ALA A 55 3.32 -4.25 -3.65
N LEU A 56 3.90 -5.44 -3.42
CA LEU A 56 5.11 -5.89 -4.09
C LEU A 56 4.90 -5.99 -5.61
N VAL A 57 3.87 -6.73 -6.03
CA VAL A 57 3.60 -6.94 -7.46
C VAL A 57 3.26 -5.61 -8.15
N THR A 58 2.44 -4.78 -7.54
CA THR A 58 2.11 -3.45 -8.05
C THR A 58 3.36 -2.57 -8.21
N ALA A 59 4.23 -2.53 -7.19
CA ALA A 59 5.45 -1.74 -7.26
C ALA A 59 6.37 -2.20 -8.39
N VAL A 60 6.56 -3.52 -8.53
CA VAL A 60 7.35 -4.09 -9.64
C VAL A 60 6.74 -3.75 -11.00
N LEU A 61 5.44 -3.94 -11.17
CA LEU A 61 4.75 -3.60 -12.43
C LEU A 61 4.88 -2.11 -12.76
N ARG A 62 4.75 -1.23 -11.78
CA ARG A 62 4.91 0.21 -11.96
C ARG A 62 6.34 0.61 -12.32
N MET A 63 7.34 -0.06 -11.75
CA MET A 63 8.74 0.14 -12.14
C MET A 63 8.98 -0.29 -13.58
N MET A 64 8.46 -1.47 -13.97
CA MET A 64 8.69 -2.03 -15.32
C MET A 64 7.90 -1.31 -16.43
N LEU A 65 6.62 -0.99 -16.17
CA LEU A 65 5.72 -0.43 -17.19
C LEU A 65 5.77 1.10 -17.27
N LEU A 66 6.01 1.76 -16.13
CA LEU A 66 5.89 3.21 -16.01
C LEU A 66 7.23 3.91 -15.68
N GLY A 67 8.31 3.15 -15.54
CA GLY A 67 9.63 3.71 -15.23
C GLY A 67 9.70 4.41 -13.87
N ILE A 68 8.81 4.05 -12.92
CA ILE A 68 8.80 4.65 -11.59
C ILE A 68 10.03 4.17 -10.80
N PRO A 69 10.76 5.07 -10.12
CA PRO A 69 11.95 4.69 -9.37
C PRO A 69 11.67 3.68 -8.24
N PRO A 70 12.68 2.92 -7.78
CA PRO A 70 12.55 1.88 -6.74
C PRO A 70 12.02 2.35 -5.40
N LEU A 71 12.02 3.66 -5.13
CA LEU A 71 11.42 4.24 -3.92
C LEU A 71 9.92 3.87 -3.76
N ALA A 72 9.24 3.55 -4.86
CA ALA A 72 7.86 3.08 -4.80
C ALA A 72 7.73 1.70 -4.13
N LEU A 73 8.75 0.85 -4.26
CA LEU A 73 8.78 -0.47 -3.63
C LEU A 73 8.88 -0.37 -2.11
N THR A 74 9.78 0.47 -1.60
CA THR A 74 9.99 0.62 -0.16
C THR A 74 8.77 1.16 0.56
N GLY A 75 8.16 2.21 0.01
CA GLY A 75 6.95 2.79 0.60
C GLY A 75 5.79 1.81 0.63
N ALA A 76 5.42 1.26 -0.52
CA ALA A 76 4.25 0.40 -0.64
C ALA A 76 4.37 -0.90 0.18
N LEU A 77 5.55 -1.55 0.17
CA LEU A 77 5.76 -2.85 0.82
C LEU A 77 5.59 -2.77 2.34
N PHE A 78 6.31 -1.87 2.99
CA PHE A 78 6.27 -1.73 4.45
C PHE A 78 4.94 -1.13 4.92
N GLY A 79 4.36 -0.23 4.14
CA GLY A 79 3.03 0.31 4.41
C GLY A 79 1.96 -0.78 4.43
N ALA A 80 1.84 -1.55 3.35
CA ALA A 80 0.86 -2.63 3.26
C ALA A 80 1.04 -3.71 4.33
N LEU A 81 2.31 -4.08 4.64
CA LEU A 81 2.61 -5.07 5.67
C LEU A 81 2.15 -4.60 7.04
N LEU A 82 2.58 -3.40 7.45
CA LEU A 82 2.25 -2.88 8.78
C LEU A 82 0.78 -2.49 8.90
N ALA A 83 0.16 -1.99 7.84
CA ALA A 83 -1.29 -1.78 7.81
C ALA A 83 -2.05 -3.09 8.03
N GLY A 84 -1.63 -4.17 7.35
CA GLY A 84 -2.25 -5.48 7.50
C GLY A 84 -2.05 -6.08 8.89
N LEU A 85 -0.85 -5.97 9.45
CA LEU A 85 -0.58 -6.42 10.83
C LEU A 85 -1.36 -5.59 11.84
N GLY A 86 -1.36 -4.26 11.69
CA GLY A 86 -2.12 -3.35 12.54
C GLY A 86 -3.61 -3.70 12.56
N TYR A 87 -4.21 -3.93 11.40
CA TYR A 87 -5.61 -4.36 11.33
C TYR A 87 -5.84 -5.73 11.95
N ARG A 88 -4.96 -6.69 11.69
CA ARG A 88 -5.09 -8.06 12.19
C ARG A 88 -5.06 -8.14 13.71
N TYR A 89 -4.18 -7.38 14.36
CA TYR A 89 -4.03 -7.40 15.82
C TYR A 89 -4.94 -6.39 16.52
N GLY A 90 -5.20 -5.23 15.91
CA GLY A 90 -6.00 -4.16 16.51
C GLY A 90 -7.50 -4.22 16.21
N GLY A 91 -7.92 -4.95 15.16
CA GLY A 91 -9.33 -5.12 14.79
C GLY A 91 -10.03 -3.86 14.23
N HIS A 92 -9.37 -2.73 14.20
CA HIS A 92 -9.92 -1.43 13.77
C HIS A 92 -9.15 -0.84 12.60
N ILE A 93 -9.86 -0.10 11.73
CA ILE A 93 -9.26 0.62 10.58
C ILE A 93 -8.17 1.60 11.07
N GLY A 94 -8.34 2.22 12.23
CA GLY A 94 -7.33 3.11 12.82
C GLY A 94 -5.95 2.47 13.00
N TRP A 95 -5.87 1.19 13.39
CA TRP A 95 -4.61 0.46 13.48
C TRP A 95 -4.01 0.15 12.12
N ALA A 96 -4.83 -0.08 11.09
CA ALA A 96 -4.35 -0.21 9.72
C ALA A 96 -3.73 1.11 9.23
N ILE A 97 -4.39 2.23 9.50
CA ILE A 97 -3.91 3.58 9.18
C ILE A 97 -2.59 3.89 9.88
N ALA A 98 -2.51 3.62 11.19
CA ALA A 98 -1.28 3.82 11.95
C ALA A 98 -0.13 2.96 11.37
N GLY A 99 -0.41 1.72 11.00
CA GLY A 99 0.53 0.82 10.35
C GLY A 99 0.99 1.36 8.99
N GLU A 100 0.07 1.86 8.15
CA GLU A 100 0.40 2.47 6.86
C GLU A 100 1.29 3.70 7.03
N ILE A 101 0.94 4.62 7.94
CA ILE A 101 1.71 5.83 8.19
C ILE A 101 3.12 5.50 8.69
N LEU A 102 3.25 4.56 9.62
CA LEU A 102 4.56 4.11 10.12
C LEU A 102 5.35 3.36 9.05
N GLY A 103 4.70 2.47 8.32
CA GLY A 103 5.34 1.65 7.28
C GLY A 103 5.80 2.48 6.09
N THR A 104 4.90 3.23 5.49
CA THR A 104 5.20 4.08 4.34
C THR A 104 5.95 5.34 4.76
N GLY A 105 5.40 6.09 5.72
CA GLY A 105 5.92 7.40 6.11
C GLY A 105 7.30 7.35 6.76
N LEU A 106 7.54 6.42 7.67
CA LEU A 106 8.80 6.33 8.40
C LEU A 106 9.74 5.30 7.77
N ILE A 107 9.39 4.02 7.82
CA ILE A 107 10.30 2.94 7.38
C ILE A 107 10.56 3.03 5.88
N GLY A 108 9.52 3.15 5.07
CA GLY A 108 9.62 3.22 3.62
C GLY A 108 10.42 4.45 3.16
N SER A 109 10.19 5.62 3.77
CA SER A 109 10.90 6.85 3.41
C SER A 109 12.39 6.78 3.73
N LEU A 110 12.75 6.26 4.91
CA LEU A 110 14.16 6.11 5.32
C LEU A 110 14.89 5.10 4.43
N LEU A 111 14.27 3.94 4.17
CA LEU A 111 14.87 2.92 3.29
C LEU A 111 14.96 3.36 1.82
N SER A 112 14.14 4.33 1.41
CA SER A 112 14.24 4.90 0.06
C SER A 112 15.56 5.60 -0.19
N TYR A 113 16.18 6.20 0.83
CA TYR A 113 17.46 6.90 0.70
C TYR A 113 18.60 5.99 0.20
N PRO A 114 18.98 4.90 0.90
CA PRO A 114 20.06 4.04 0.43
C PRO A 114 19.72 3.33 -0.89
N ILE A 115 18.47 2.97 -1.11
CA ILE A 115 18.04 2.31 -2.34
C ILE A 115 18.16 3.27 -3.53
N MET A 116 17.82 4.54 -3.36
CA MET A 116 17.96 5.53 -4.42
C MET A 116 19.43 5.85 -4.72
N ILE A 117 20.31 5.91 -3.72
CA ILE A 117 21.76 6.06 -3.94
C ILE A 117 22.28 4.88 -4.76
N TRP A 118 21.93 3.66 -4.38
CA TRP A 118 22.32 2.46 -5.11
C TRP A 118 21.82 2.46 -6.56
N PHE A 119 20.59 2.92 -6.76
CA PHE A 119 19.95 2.95 -8.09
C PHE A 119 20.49 4.08 -8.98
N THR A 120 20.72 5.27 -8.45
CA THR A 120 21.20 6.43 -9.23
C THR A 120 22.71 6.52 -9.33
N GLY A 121 23.44 5.76 -8.50
CA GLY A 121 24.89 5.82 -8.41
C GLY A 121 25.44 7.13 -7.80
N SER A 122 24.58 8.00 -7.27
CA SER A 122 24.97 9.30 -6.75
C SER A 122 24.21 9.67 -5.48
N ALA A 123 24.92 10.28 -4.53
CA ALA A 123 24.32 10.84 -3.30
C ALA A 123 24.01 12.35 -3.43
N ASN A 124 24.26 12.96 -4.60
CA ASN A 124 24.07 14.40 -4.78
C ASN A 124 22.61 14.83 -4.56
N GLY A 125 22.40 15.76 -3.65
CA GLY A 125 21.05 16.25 -3.29
C GLY A 125 20.22 15.29 -2.47
N LEU A 126 20.74 14.12 -2.10
CA LEU A 126 20.05 13.13 -1.27
C LEU A 126 20.54 13.19 0.18
N PHE A 127 19.61 13.06 1.12
CA PHE A 127 19.87 12.90 2.56
C PHE A 127 18.77 12.02 3.17
N TRP A 128 19.00 11.50 4.39
CA TRP A 128 18.11 10.49 5.01
C TRP A 128 16.64 10.84 5.05
N PHE A 129 16.29 12.11 5.21
CA PHE A 129 14.90 12.56 5.34
C PHE A 129 14.33 13.21 4.08
N VAL A 130 15.05 13.17 2.94
CA VAL A 130 14.62 13.84 1.70
C VAL A 130 13.23 13.36 1.21
N TYR A 131 12.92 12.09 1.41
CA TYR A 131 11.65 11.49 1.00
C TYR A 131 10.57 11.55 2.07
N THR A 132 10.93 11.77 3.33
CA THR A 132 10.03 11.67 4.48
C THR A 132 8.80 12.56 4.39
N PRO A 133 8.89 13.87 4.08
CA PRO A 133 7.70 14.73 3.98
C PRO A 133 6.72 14.26 2.91
N ARG A 134 7.23 13.79 1.77
CA ARG A 134 6.41 13.31 0.65
C ARG A 134 5.71 11.98 0.98
N PHE A 135 6.41 11.07 1.63
CA PHE A 135 5.84 9.78 2.04
C PHE A 135 4.80 9.95 3.15
N PHE A 136 5.07 10.81 4.15
CA PHE A 136 4.07 11.14 5.17
C PHE A 136 2.84 11.84 4.58
N GLY A 137 3.04 12.81 3.70
CA GLY A 137 1.95 13.49 3.02
C GLY A 137 1.06 12.52 2.23
N GLY A 138 1.67 11.63 1.47
CA GLY A 138 0.97 10.57 0.73
C GLY A 138 0.25 9.58 1.63
N ALA A 139 0.93 9.09 2.68
CA ALA A 139 0.38 8.12 3.62
C ALA A 139 -0.80 8.70 4.43
N ILE A 140 -0.67 9.91 4.94
CA ILE A 140 -1.73 10.56 5.73
C ILE A 140 -2.94 10.87 4.85
N SER A 141 -2.74 11.54 3.72
CA SER A 141 -3.85 11.91 2.81
C SER A 141 -4.54 10.66 2.24
N GLY A 142 -3.79 9.67 1.79
CA GLY A 142 -4.34 8.40 1.32
C GLY A 142 -5.07 7.61 2.40
N SER A 143 -4.52 7.56 3.61
CA SER A 143 -5.18 6.89 4.75
C SER A 143 -6.49 7.56 5.17
N LEU A 144 -6.57 8.89 5.10
CA LEU A 144 -7.81 9.63 5.34
C LEU A 144 -8.88 9.28 4.31
N ILE A 145 -8.52 9.25 3.03
CA ILE A 145 -9.43 8.83 1.95
C ILE A 145 -9.87 7.38 2.16
N ALA A 146 -8.92 6.48 2.49
CA ALA A 146 -9.23 5.08 2.78
C ALA A 146 -10.20 4.94 3.95
N TRP A 147 -10.02 5.72 5.01
CA TRP A 147 -10.90 5.71 6.17
C TRP A 147 -12.34 6.09 5.80
N LEU A 148 -12.51 7.19 5.07
CA LEU A 148 -13.83 7.65 4.61
C LEU A 148 -14.54 6.61 3.75
N PHE A 149 -13.78 5.99 2.85
CA PHE A 149 -14.29 4.95 1.95
C PHE A 149 -14.65 3.67 2.70
N LEU A 150 -13.75 3.17 3.54
CA LEU A 150 -13.91 1.93 4.28
C LEU A 150 -14.97 2.02 5.37
N PHE A 151 -15.21 3.21 5.92
CA PHE A 151 -16.24 3.41 6.93
C PHE A 151 -17.61 2.95 6.45
N LYS A 152 -17.97 3.27 5.21
CA LYS A 152 -19.22 2.83 4.57
C LYS A 152 -19.10 1.43 3.95
N LEU A 153 -17.97 1.14 3.30
CA LEU A 153 -17.80 -0.11 2.56
C LEU A 153 -17.78 -1.34 3.48
N LYS A 154 -17.19 -1.25 4.66
CA LYS A 154 -17.08 -2.31 5.66
C LYS A 154 -18.46 -2.84 6.13
N GLU A 155 -19.51 -2.03 6.04
CA GLU A 155 -20.86 -2.44 6.43
C GLU A 155 -21.57 -3.28 5.38
N THR A 156 -21.10 -3.22 4.13
CA THR A 156 -21.74 -3.95 3.02
C THR A 156 -21.56 -5.45 3.14
N THR A 157 -22.61 -6.19 2.79
CA THR A 157 -22.61 -7.65 2.80
C THR A 157 -21.54 -8.25 1.89
N ILE A 158 -21.28 -7.58 0.75
CA ILE A 158 -20.26 -8.00 -0.22
C ILE A 158 -18.87 -7.92 0.39
N PHE A 159 -18.53 -6.80 1.04
CA PHE A 159 -17.24 -6.62 1.69
C PHE A 159 -16.99 -7.67 2.77
N LYS A 160 -17.97 -7.89 3.65
CA LYS A 160 -17.89 -8.92 4.71
C LYS A 160 -17.70 -10.33 4.16
N ARG A 161 -18.36 -10.67 3.06
CA ARG A 161 -18.19 -11.97 2.38
C ARG A 161 -16.78 -12.13 1.82
N VAL A 162 -16.28 -11.11 1.14
CA VAL A 162 -14.93 -11.14 0.57
C VAL A 162 -13.90 -11.23 1.69
N GLN A 163 -14.03 -10.42 2.73
CA GLN A 163 -13.13 -10.44 3.89
C GLN A 163 -13.10 -11.81 4.56
N ALA A 164 -14.25 -12.46 4.73
CA ALA A 164 -14.36 -13.80 5.32
C ALA A 164 -13.63 -14.88 4.50
N ASP A 165 -13.45 -14.69 3.20
CA ASP A 165 -12.67 -15.61 2.37
C ASP A 165 -11.17 -15.54 2.68
N PHE A 166 -10.65 -14.43 3.19
CA PHE A 166 -9.23 -14.21 3.49
C PHE A 166 -8.87 -14.47 4.97
N TYR A 167 -9.79 -14.24 5.90
CA TYR A 167 -9.53 -14.33 7.35
C TYR A 167 -9.94 -15.68 7.98
N LYS A 168 -10.38 -16.64 7.16
CA LYS A 168 -10.70 -18.01 7.62
C LYS A 168 -9.57 -18.99 7.37
#